data_9986a9a12df882739f639d667ad999d4
#
_entry.id   9986a9a12df882739f639d667ad999d4
#
_cell.length_a   1.000
_cell.length_b   1.000
_cell.length_c   1.000
_cell.angle_alpha   90.00
_cell.angle_beta   90.00
_cell.angle_gamma   90.00
#
_symmetry.space_group_name_H-M   'P 1'
#
loop_
_entity.id
_entity.type
_entity.pdbx_description
1 polymer ?
#
loop_
_entity_poly.entity_id
_entity_poly.type
_entity_poly.pdbx_seq_one_letter_code
_entity_poly.pdbx_strand_id
1 'polypeptide(L)'
;MIIIMLRYKNEGTTISVNLPRTDYTVYMMANYNKDTDTYHTKLYIMRNDVEDLNLIDDEYEFKSNFATLKLDMANYITEQFNKGYFKYYIDRYEYQQKCFNIGLEEMENADKE
;
A
#
# COMPACT_ATOMS: atom_id res chain seq x y z
N MET A 1 -9.30 -14.54 18.65
CA MET A 1 -8.79 -13.50 17.72
C MET A 1 -7.53 -14.02 17.05
N ILE A 2 -7.52 -14.06 15.74
CA ILE A 2 -6.32 -14.45 14.99
C ILE A 2 -5.47 -13.19 14.82
N ILE A 3 -4.29 -13.19 15.43
CA ILE A 3 -3.33 -12.11 15.23
C ILE A 3 -2.46 -12.50 14.05
N ILE A 4 -2.58 -11.76 12.95
CA ILE A 4 -1.73 -11.97 11.77
C ILE A 4 -0.47 -11.14 11.97
N MET A 5 0.67 -11.82 12.05
CA MET A 5 1.97 -11.16 12.11
C MET A 5 2.47 -10.90 10.69
N LEU A 6 2.66 -9.63 10.36
CA LEU A 6 3.19 -9.22 9.07
C LEU A 6 4.72 -9.34 9.08
N ARG A 7 5.27 -9.83 7.98
CA ARG A 7 6.73 -9.93 7.81
C ARG A 7 7.24 -8.73 7.03
N TYR A 8 7.99 -7.88 7.71
CA TYR A 8 8.51 -6.65 7.13
C TYR A 8 9.88 -6.85 6.55
N LYS A 9 10.10 -6.26 5.37
CA LYS A 9 11.41 -6.16 4.75
C LYS A 9 11.94 -4.74 4.96
N ASN A 10 13.20 -4.66 5.35
CA ASN A 10 13.88 -3.43 5.73
C ASN A 10 14.90 -3.04 4.68
N GLU A 11 14.77 -1.84 4.12
CA GLU A 11 15.76 -1.28 3.18
C GLU A 11 15.96 0.21 3.47
N GLY A 12 17.03 0.53 4.22
CA GLY A 12 17.32 1.92 4.59
C GLY A 12 16.21 2.52 5.44
N THR A 13 15.55 3.58 4.93
CA THR A 13 14.42 4.24 5.58
C THR A 13 13.07 3.78 5.02
N THR A 14 13.07 2.70 4.27
CA THR A 14 11.86 2.11 3.68
C THR A 14 11.58 0.77 4.32
N ILE A 15 10.33 0.53 4.68
CA ILE A 15 9.86 -0.80 5.04
C ILE A 15 8.81 -1.23 4.02
N SER A 16 8.75 -2.52 3.76
CA SER A 16 7.74 -3.11 2.89
C SER A 16 7.22 -4.39 3.49
N VAL A 17 5.99 -4.73 3.14
CA VAL A 17 5.37 -5.97 3.55
C VAL A 17 4.45 -6.47 2.45
N ASN A 18 4.66 -7.74 2.09
CA ASN A 18 3.76 -8.43 1.18
C ASN A 18 2.49 -8.78 1.96
N LEU A 19 1.35 -8.29 1.52
CA LEU A 19 0.09 -8.55 2.22
C LEU A 19 -0.27 -10.03 2.11
N PRO A 20 -0.61 -10.71 3.24
CA PRO A 20 -0.88 -12.13 3.23
C PRO A 20 -1.99 -12.51 2.25
N ARG A 21 -1.75 -13.55 1.46
CA ARG A 21 -2.70 -14.11 0.48
C ARG A 21 -3.09 -13.14 -0.63
N THR A 22 -2.23 -12.16 -0.94
CA THR A 22 -2.46 -11.20 -2.01
C THR A 22 -1.23 -11.06 -2.88
N ASP A 23 -1.43 -10.47 -4.08
CA ASP A 23 -0.34 -10.09 -4.98
C ASP A 23 0.05 -8.62 -4.80
N TYR A 24 -0.14 -8.07 -3.61
CA TYR A 24 0.10 -6.65 -3.32
C TYR A 24 1.13 -6.50 -2.22
N THR A 25 1.96 -5.49 -2.37
CA THR A 25 2.98 -5.10 -1.38
C THR A 25 2.74 -3.67 -0.93
N VAL A 26 2.75 -3.46 0.37
CA VAL A 26 2.67 -2.13 0.98
C VAL A 26 4.08 -1.63 1.22
N TYR A 27 4.35 -0.39 0.83
CA TYR A 27 5.63 0.28 1.04
C TYR A 27 5.41 1.53 1.87
N MET A 28 6.31 1.78 2.79
CA MET A 28 6.32 3.02 3.55
C MET A 28 7.75 3.56 3.59
N MET A 29 7.95 4.75 3.01
CA MET A 29 9.23 5.44 2.93
C MET A 29 9.24 6.63 3.86
N ALA A 30 10.36 6.86 4.54
CA ALA A 30 10.50 8.01 5.43
C ALA A 30 11.67 8.89 5.02
N ASN A 31 11.43 10.20 5.02
CA ASN A 31 12.45 11.23 4.82
C ASN A 31 12.45 12.18 6.00
N TYR A 32 13.63 12.44 6.54
CA TYR A 32 13.77 13.34 7.68
C TYR A 32 13.70 14.80 7.24
N ASN A 33 12.85 15.56 7.91
CA ASN A 33 12.77 17.01 7.76
C ASN A 33 13.40 17.68 8.98
N LYS A 34 14.58 18.23 8.80
CA LYS A 34 15.34 18.86 9.88
C LYS A 34 14.71 20.17 10.39
N ASP A 35 13.89 20.83 9.57
CA ASP A 35 13.25 22.09 9.95
C ASP A 35 12.15 21.89 10.97
N THR A 36 11.45 20.77 10.90
CA THR A 36 10.35 20.41 11.80
C THR A 36 10.72 19.33 12.80
N ASP A 37 11.89 18.72 12.66
CA ASP A 37 12.35 17.57 13.44
C ASP A 37 11.33 16.42 13.40
N THR A 38 10.78 16.18 12.21
CA THR A 38 9.81 15.11 11.95
C THR A 38 10.24 14.30 10.75
N TYR A 39 9.61 13.14 10.58
CA TYR A 39 9.77 12.30 9.40
C TYR A 39 8.54 12.43 8.51
N HIS A 40 8.78 12.81 7.26
CA HIS A 40 7.74 12.80 6.24
C HIS A 40 7.70 11.40 5.63
N THR A 41 6.55 10.75 5.69
CA THR A 41 6.40 9.37 5.21
C THR A 41 5.41 9.31 4.07
N LYS A 42 5.71 8.45 3.11
CA LYS A 42 4.81 8.11 2.01
C LYS A 42 4.41 6.65 2.12
N LEU A 43 3.12 6.40 2.03
CA LEU A 43 2.53 5.06 2.06
C LEU A 43 1.93 4.77 0.69
N TYR A 44 2.31 3.64 0.10
CA TYR A 44 1.73 3.22 -1.17
C TYR A 44 1.60 1.71 -1.27
N ILE A 45 0.65 1.26 -2.07
CA ILE A 45 0.42 -0.16 -2.35
C ILE A 45 0.72 -0.38 -3.82
N MET A 46 1.56 -1.38 -4.09
CA MET A 46 1.90 -1.79 -5.45
C MET A 46 1.48 -3.23 -5.69
N ARG A 47 0.98 -3.50 -6.88
CA ARG A 47 0.74 -4.86 -7.33
C ARG A 47 2.06 -5.47 -7.81
N ASN A 48 2.36 -6.69 -7.36
CA ASN A 48 3.68 -7.32 -7.56
C ASN A 48 4.01 -7.59 -9.04
N ASP A 49 3.01 -7.80 -9.87
CA ASP A 49 3.14 -8.14 -11.28
C ASP A 49 2.98 -6.93 -12.24
N VAL A 50 2.74 -5.75 -11.69
CA VAL A 50 2.54 -4.53 -12.48
C VAL A 50 3.42 -3.42 -11.92
N GLU A 51 4.38 -2.96 -12.72
CA GLU A 51 5.22 -1.83 -12.32
C GLU A 51 4.40 -0.54 -12.29
N ASP A 52 4.75 0.35 -11.38
CA ASP A 52 4.20 1.70 -11.25
C ASP A 52 2.69 1.77 -10.96
N LEU A 53 2.06 0.65 -10.60
CA LEU A 53 0.67 0.66 -10.17
C LEU A 53 0.58 1.03 -8.69
N ASN A 54 0.17 2.24 -8.42
CA ASN A 54 0.04 2.76 -7.07
C ASN A 54 -1.43 2.96 -6.72
N LEU A 55 -1.92 2.21 -5.72
CA LEU A 55 -3.32 2.27 -5.30
C LEU A 55 -3.58 3.33 -4.24
N ILE A 56 -2.55 3.71 -3.49
CA ILE A 56 -2.65 4.71 -2.43
C ILE A 56 -1.43 5.61 -2.52
N ASP A 57 -1.67 6.91 -2.45
CA ASP A 57 -0.60 7.90 -2.41
C ASP A 57 -0.84 8.82 -1.21
N ASP A 58 -0.71 8.24 -0.03
CA ASP A 58 -0.94 8.95 1.22
C ASP A 58 0.38 9.40 1.83
N GLU A 59 0.40 10.64 2.31
CA GLU A 59 1.54 11.23 2.97
C GLU A 59 1.20 11.53 4.43
N TYR A 60 2.15 11.20 5.33
CA TYR A 60 1.98 11.39 6.76
C TYR A 60 3.23 12.01 7.36
N GLU A 61 3.06 12.80 8.41
CA GLU A 61 4.17 13.26 9.21
C GLU A 61 4.16 12.53 10.56
N PHE A 62 5.29 11.87 10.86
CA PHE A 62 5.47 11.20 12.14
C PHE A 62 6.42 11.99 13.01
N LYS A 63 6.02 12.23 14.26
CA LYS A 63 6.93 12.63 15.31
C LYS A 63 7.57 11.37 15.86
N SER A 64 8.70 11.00 15.28
CA SER A 64 9.44 9.81 15.68
C SER A 64 10.91 10.15 15.75
N ASN A 65 11.69 9.31 16.43
CA ASN A 65 13.14 9.42 16.41
C ASN A 65 13.73 8.30 15.54
N PHE A 66 14.99 8.47 15.17
CA PHE A 66 15.67 7.53 14.28
C PHE A 66 15.66 6.09 14.85
N ALA A 67 15.74 5.94 16.17
CA ALA A 67 15.82 4.62 16.79
C ALA A 67 14.52 3.84 16.72
N THR A 68 13.37 4.52 16.77
CA THR A 68 12.05 3.88 16.80
C THR A 68 11.26 4.03 15.50
N LEU A 69 11.80 4.75 14.51
CA LEU A 69 11.08 5.08 13.27
C LEU A 69 10.49 3.85 12.59
N LYS A 70 11.31 2.81 12.37
CA LYS A 70 10.85 1.60 11.68
C LYS A 70 9.78 0.85 12.44
N LEU A 71 9.90 0.81 13.75
CA LEU A 71 8.88 0.20 14.60
C LEU A 71 7.56 0.99 14.53
N ASP A 72 7.64 2.32 14.57
CA ASP A 72 6.45 3.17 14.46
C ASP A 72 5.77 3.02 13.11
N MET A 73 6.54 2.93 12.03
CA MET A 73 6.02 2.69 10.68
C MET A 73 5.36 1.31 10.58
N ALA A 74 6.01 0.28 11.11
CA ALA A 74 5.48 -1.08 11.12
C ALA A 74 4.17 -1.16 11.91
N ASN A 75 4.11 -0.52 13.07
CA ASN A 75 2.90 -0.47 13.89
C ASN A 75 1.77 0.24 13.15
N TYR A 76 2.07 1.31 12.44
CA TYR A 76 1.08 2.03 11.66
C TYR A 76 0.50 1.15 10.53
N ILE A 77 1.36 0.48 9.77
CA ILE A 77 0.91 -0.42 8.70
C ILE A 77 0.07 -1.56 9.27
N THR A 78 0.50 -2.17 10.37
CA THR A 78 -0.24 -3.25 11.02
C THR A 78 -1.63 -2.78 11.47
N GLU A 79 -1.72 -1.59 12.04
CA GLU A 79 -3.00 -1.02 12.46
C GLU A 79 -3.93 -0.81 11.27
N GLN A 80 -3.43 -0.23 10.18
CA GLN A 80 -4.23 -0.01 8.98
C GLN A 80 -4.66 -1.32 8.31
N PHE A 81 -3.78 -2.32 8.31
CA PHE A 81 -4.11 -3.65 7.82
C PHE A 81 -5.26 -4.27 8.62
N ASN A 82 -5.19 -4.20 9.95
CA ASN A 82 -6.21 -4.78 10.83
C ASN A 82 -7.56 -4.07 10.72
N LYS A 83 -7.55 -2.79 10.37
CA LYS A 83 -8.79 -2.02 10.12
C LYS A 83 -9.42 -2.30 8.76
N GLY A 84 -8.77 -3.08 7.91
CA GLY A 84 -9.27 -3.37 6.56
C GLY A 84 -9.03 -2.25 5.55
N TYR A 85 -8.18 -1.28 5.88
CA TYR A 85 -7.90 -0.12 5.03
C TYR A 85 -7.31 -0.55 3.67
N PHE A 86 -6.31 -1.42 3.70
CA PHE A 86 -5.67 -1.88 2.47
C PHE A 86 -6.60 -2.76 1.64
N LYS A 87 -7.36 -3.63 2.32
CA LYS A 87 -8.35 -4.48 1.65
C LYS A 87 -9.39 -3.66 0.89
N TYR A 88 -9.82 -2.55 1.46
CA TYR A 88 -10.78 -1.65 0.82
C TYR A 88 -10.25 -1.14 -0.52
N TYR A 89 -9.01 -0.65 -0.56
CA TYR A 89 -8.42 -0.12 -1.79
C TYR A 89 -8.16 -1.20 -2.83
N ILE A 90 -7.71 -2.38 -2.40
CA ILE A 90 -7.48 -3.51 -3.29
C ILE A 90 -8.79 -3.98 -3.92
N ASP A 91 -9.83 -4.17 -3.12
CA ASP A 91 -11.13 -4.61 -3.60
C ASP A 91 -11.73 -3.59 -4.57
N ARG A 92 -11.59 -2.31 -4.28
CA ARG A 92 -12.04 -1.24 -5.17
C ARG A 92 -11.32 -1.26 -6.50
N TYR A 93 -10.00 -1.42 -6.48
CA TYR A 93 -9.20 -1.50 -7.69
C TYR A 93 -9.61 -2.72 -8.53
N GLU A 94 -9.72 -3.89 -7.93
CA GLU A 94 -10.08 -5.11 -8.65
C GLU A 94 -11.49 -5.02 -9.25
N TYR A 95 -12.41 -4.42 -8.53
CA TYR A 95 -13.76 -4.19 -9.03
C TYR A 95 -13.75 -3.25 -10.24
N GLN A 96 -12.98 -2.17 -10.18
CA GLN A 96 -12.86 -1.22 -11.30
C GLN A 96 -12.25 -1.88 -12.53
N GLN A 97 -11.24 -2.74 -12.34
CA GLN A 97 -10.62 -3.49 -13.45
C GLN A 97 -11.60 -4.48 -14.07
N LYS A 98 -12.40 -5.14 -13.26
CA LYS A 98 -13.44 -6.05 -13.74
C LYS A 98 -14.48 -5.31 -14.60
N CYS A 99 -14.96 -4.17 -14.14
CA CYS A 99 -15.90 -3.35 -14.88
C CYS A 99 -15.31 -2.84 -16.21
N PHE A 100 -14.05 -2.42 -16.19
CA PHE A 100 -13.35 -1.97 -17.38
C PHE A 100 -13.22 -3.08 -18.42
N ASN A 101 -12.85 -4.28 -17.99
CA ASN A 101 -12.72 -5.43 -18.89
C ASN A 101 -14.07 -5.84 -19.50
N ILE A 102 -15.14 -5.81 -18.74
CA ILE A 102 -16.49 -6.05 -19.26
C ILE A 102 -16.88 -5.03 -20.31
N GLY A 103 -16.58 -3.76 -20.07
CA GLY A 103 -16.81 -2.69 -21.05
C GLY A 103 -16.06 -2.89 -22.35
N LEU A 104 -14.79 -3.31 -22.27
CA LEU A 104 -13.99 -3.63 -23.46
C LEU A 104 -14.57 -4.80 -24.24
N GLU A 105 -15.01 -5.85 -23.59
CA GLU A 105 -15.66 -7.01 -24.23
C GLU A 105 -16.93 -6.60 -24.97
N GLU A 106 -17.74 -5.75 -24.37
CA GLU A 106 -18.96 -5.24 -25.00
C GLU A 106 -18.65 -4.40 -26.24
N MET A 107 -17.59 -3.58 -26.20
CA MET A 107 -17.14 -2.79 -27.34
C MET A 107 -16.64 -3.68 -28.48
N GLU A 108 -15.87 -4.72 -28.17
CA GLU A 108 -15.38 -5.69 -29.17
C GLU A 108 -16.54 -6.42 -29.81
N ASN A 109 -17.54 -6.82 -29.05
CA ASN A 109 -18.72 -7.50 -29.58
C ASN A 109 -19.57 -6.59 -30.46
N ALA A 110 -19.64 -5.30 -30.15
CA ALA A 110 -20.35 -4.31 -30.97
C ALA A 110 -19.68 -4.13 -32.34
N ASP A 111 -18.35 -4.15 -32.38
CA ASP A 111 -17.59 -4.01 -33.62
C ASP A 111 -17.68 -5.23 -34.54
N LYS A 112 -18.12 -6.38 -34.03
CA LYS A 112 -18.25 -7.64 -34.76
C LYS A 112 -19.60 -7.81 -35.48
N GLU A 113 -20.53 -6.92 -35.20
CA GLU A 113 -21.81 -6.90 -35.91
C GLU A 113 -21.70 -6.11 -37.23
#